data_1e10b9ab0fe210923422db209c0a85a2
#
_entry.id   1e10b9ab0fe210923422db209c0a85a2
#
_cell.length_a   1.000
_cell.length_b   1.000
_cell.length_c   1.000
_cell.angle_alpha   90.00
_cell.angle_beta   90.00
_cell.angle_gamma   90.00
#
_symmetry.space_group_name_H-M   'P 1'
#
loop_
_entity.id
_entity.type
_entity.pdbx_description
1 polymer ?
#
loop_
_entity_poly.entity_id
_entity_poly.type
_entity_poly.pdbx_seq_one_letter_code
_entity_poly.pdbx_strand_id
1 'polypeptide(L)'
;MAYNLTVLAALLGTVLEPDFSGVDLLIEDVSEHHYRIDRTMFHVTASPNVRRVARLRLGRVGDIPANDPDFGRDELAIVQEWCERSGILFGGRADIGHDVFNRVVPFTR
;
A
#
# COMPACT_ATOMS: atom_id res chain seq x y z
N MET A 1 5.19 9.68 4.52
CA MET A 1 3.77 9.49 4.84
C MET A 1 3.48 8.00 4.87
N ALA A 2 2.78 7.53 5.88
CA ALA A 2 2.51 6.10 6.05
C ALA A 2 1.03 5.86 6.30
N TYR A 3 0.46 4.85 5.66
CA TYR A 3 -0.95 4.49 5.79
C TYR A 3 -1.15 2.98 5.80
N ASN A 4 -2.14 2.55 6.56
CA ASN A 4 -2.76 1.25 6.33
C ASN A 4 -3.44 1.28 4.97
N LEU A 5 -3.24 0.25 4.17
CA LEU A 5 -3.73 0.21 2.79
C LEU A 5 -5.26 0.30 2.71
N THR A 6 -5.96 -0.42 3.58
CA THR A 6 -7.43 -0.40 3.62
C THR A 6 -7.96 0.99 4.00
N VAL A 7 -7.32 1.63 4.98
CA VAL A 7 -7.68 2.99 5.39
C VAL A 7 -7.41 3.99 4.27
N LEU A 8 -6.26 3.89 3.60
CA LEU A 8 -5.95 4.75 2.47
C LEU A 8 -7.02 4.65 1.39
N ALA A 9 -7.41 3.44 1.03
CA ALA A 9 -8.44 3.22 0.02
C ALA A 9 -9.77 3.90 0.42
N ALA A 10 -10.12 3.87 1.71
CA ALA A 10 -11.34 4.48 2.21
C ALA A 10 -11.28 6.02 2.20
N LEU A 11 -10.10 6.61 2.28
CA LEU A 11 -9.96 8.07 2.26
C LEU A 11 -10.03 8.67 0.87
N LEU A 12 -9.78 7.88 -0.18
CA LEU A 12 -9.77 8.38 -1.55
C LEU A 12 -11.16 8.90 -1.95
N GLY A 13 -11.19 10.10 -2.52
CA GLY A 13 -12.44 10.76 -2.91
C GLY A 13 -13.17 11.47 -1.77
N THR A 14 -12.62 11.45 -0.57
CA THR A 14 -13.21 12.15 0.60
C THR A 14 -12.46 13.45 0.89
N VAL A 15 -13.02 14.26 1.78
CA VAL A 15 -12.37 15.51 2.21
C VAL A 15 -11.08 15.27 2.99
N LEU A 16 -10.86 14.04 3.45
CA LEU A 16 -9.66 13.66 4.20
C LEU A 16 -8.55 13.14 3.29
N GLU A 17 -8.77 13.06 2.00
CA GLU A 17 -7.73 12.59 1.06
C GLU A 17 -6.56 13.57 1.05
N PRO A 18 -5.32 13.12 1.36
CA PRO A 18 -4.17 14.03 1.34
C PRO A 18 -3.70 14.30 -0.08
N ASP A 19 -2.89 15.34 -0.24
CA ASP A 19 -2.16 15.57 -1.49
C ASP A 19 -0.91 14.69 -1.50
N PHE A 20 -0.82 13.77 -2.43
CA PHE A 20 0.28 12.81 -2.54
C PHE A 20 1.42 13.27 -3.44
N SER A 21 1.37 14.49 -3.97
CA SER A 21 2.38 14.99 -4.90
C SER A 21 3.78 14.97 -4.28
N GLY A 22 4.70 14.19 -4.85
CA GLY A 22 6.09 14.09 -4.40
C GLY A 22 6.29 13.34 -3.10
N VAL A 23 5.28 12.66 -2.59
CA VAL A 23 5.32 11.96 -1.30
C VAL A 23 6.02 10.61 -1.42
N ASP A 24 6.82 10.26 -0.42
CA ASP A 24 7.29 8.89 -0.21
C ASP A 24 6.20 8.16 0.57
N LEU A 25 5.40 7.37 -0.13
CA LEU A 25 4.22 6.72 0.43
C LEU A 25 4.57 5.31 0.89
N LEU A 26 4.34 5.05 2.18
CA LEU A 26 4.53 3.74 2.77
C LEU A 26 3.14 3.17 3.08
N ILE A 27 2.90 1.95 2.62
CA ILE A 27 1.63 1.25 2.89
C ILE A 27 1.90 -0.03 3.65
N GLU A 28 0.96 -0.42 4.48
CA GLU A 28 0.99 -1.68 5.21
C GLU A 28 -0.45 -2.16 5.40
N ASP A 29 -0.62 -3.41 5.75
CA ASP A 29 -1.93 -3.96 6.09
C ASP A 29 -1.77 -5.18 6.98
N VAL A 30 -2.89 -5.62 7.58
CA VAL A 30 -2.95 -6.77 8.48
C VAL A 30 -4.20 -7.58 8.18
N SER A 31 -4.07 -8.91 8.24
CA SER A 31 -5.20 -9.84 8.17
C SER A 31 -6.02 -9.78 6.87
N GLU A 32 -5.41 -9.35 5.78
CA GLU A 32 -6.10 -9.29 4.50
C GLU A 32 -5.65 -10.42 3.57
N HIS A 33 -6.60 -11.06 2.89
CA HIS A 33 -6.29 -12.03 1.85
C HIS A 33 -5.60 -11.37 0.67
N HIS A 34 -4.76 -12.12 -0.05
CA HIS A 34 -4.05 -11.60 -1.21
C HIS A 34 -4.99 -11.04 -2.29
N TYR A 35 -6.15 -11.67 -2.50
CA TYR A 35 -7.10 -11.15 -3.49
C TYR A 35 -7.66 -9.77 -3.09
N ARG A 36 -7.78 -9.50 -1.78
CA ARG A 36 -8.21 -8.18 -1.30
C ARG A 36 -7.11 -7.14 -1.46
N ILE A 37 -5.88 -7.52 -1.19
CA ILE A 37 -4.71 -6.65 -1.43
C ILE A 37 -4.65 -6.30 -2.92
N ASP A 38 -4.82 -7.27 -3.79
CA ASP A 38 -4.82 -7.07 -5.24
C ASP A 38 -5.91 -6.08 -5.67
N ARG A 39 -7.13 -6.29 -5.22
CA ARG A 39 -8.27 -5.42 -5.54
C ARG A 39 -8.09 -4.01 -4.96
N THR A 40 -7.58 -3.91 -3.74
CA THR A 40 -7.35 -2.63 -3.09
C THR A 40 -6.25 -1.85 -3.80
N MET A 41 -5.18 -2.51 -4.22
CA MET A 41 -4.12 -1.89 -5.01
C MET A 41 -4.63 -1.40 -6.36
N PHE A 42 -5.50 -2.16 -7.02
CA PHE A 42 -6.16 -1.68 -8.23
C PHE A 42 -6.88 -0.36 -7.99
N HIS A 43 -7.67 -0.29 -6.93
CA HIS A 43 -8.43 0.91 -6.57
C HIS A 43 -7.51 2.10 -6.25
N VAL A 44 -6.52 1.88 -5.39
CA VAL A 44 -5.60 2.92 -4.93
C VAL A 44 -4.77 3.48 -6.09
N THR A 45 -4.21 2.60 -6.92
CA THR A 45 -3.35 3.03 -8.03
C THR A 45 -4.14 3.60 -9.21
N ALA A 46 -5.45 3.46 -9.23
CA ALA A 46 -6.31 4.14 -10.20
C ALA A 46 -6.42 5.65 -9.92
N SER A 47 -6.13 6.09 -8.70
CA SER A 47 -6.22 7.50 -8.32
C SER A 47 -5.12 8.32 -9.00
N PRO A 48 -5.46 9.38 -9.77
CA PRO A 48 -4.46 10.27 -10.33
C PRO A 48 -3.59 10.95 -9.27
N ASN A 49 -4.17 11.23 -8.11
CA ASN A 49 -3.46 11.83 -6.99
C ASN A 49 -2.40 10.87 -6.43
N VAL A 50 -2.75 9.60 -6.21
CA VAL A 50 -1.81 8.59 -5.73
C VAL A 50 -0.67 8.37 -6.72
N ARG A 51 -0.95 8.46 -8.02
CA ARG A 51 0.09 8.30 -9.05
C ARG A 51 1.14 9.41 -9.04
N ARG A 52 0.92 10.49 -8.31
CA ARG A 52 1.88 11.60 -8.19
C ARG A 52 2.90 11.40 -7.08
N VAL A 53 2.85 10.31 -6.34
CA VAL A 53 3.86 10.01 -5.31
C VAL A 53 5.25 9.94 -5.92
N ALA A 54 6.27 10.30 -5.14
CA ALA A 54 7.66 10.12 -5.56
C ALA A 54 8.01 8.63 -5.67
N ARG A 55 7.52 7.84 -4.72
CA ARG A 55 7.63 6.39 -4.74
C ARG A 55 6.64 5.78 -3.75
N LEU A 56 6.37 4.48 -3.93
CA LEU A 56 5.56 3.70 -3.01
C LEU A 56 6.41 2.55 -2.46
N ARG A 57 6.38 2.37 -1.16
CA ARG A 57 7.06 1.25 -0.50
C ARG A 57 6.06 0.43 0.29
N LEU A 58 6.33 -0.87 0.38
CA LEU A 58 5.50 -1.81 1.14
C LEU A 58 6.14 -2.08 2.49
N GLY A 59 5.39 -1.82 3.56
CA GLY A 59 5.76 -2.25 4.90
C GLY A 59 5.41 -3.71 5.13
N ARG A 60 5.31 -4.11 6.39
CA ARG A 60 4.89 -5.46 6.73
C ARG A 60 3.41 -5.64 6.50
N VAL A 61 3.05 -6.79 5.93
CA VAL A 61 1.66 -7.24 5.80
C VAL A 61 1.58 -8.51 6.62
N GLY A 62 1.07 -8.37 7.86
CA GLY A 62 1.03 -9.49 8.83
C GLY A 62 -0.28 -10.26 8.77
N ASP A 63 -0.27 -11.45 9.36
CA ASP A 63 -1.45 -12.27 9.59
C ASP A 63 -2.31 -12.49 8.35
N ILE A 64 -1.67 -12.72 7.18
CA ILE A 64 -2.40 -12.96 5.94
C ILE A 64 -3.01 -14.34 6.00
N PRO A 65 -4.36 -14.46 5.89
CA PRO A 65 -5.01 -15.76 5.86
C PRO A 65 -4.61 -16.56 4.63
N ALA A 66 -4.51 -17.86 4.79
CA ALA A 66 -4.25 -18.74 3.65
C ALA A 66 -5.43 -18.73 2.67
N ASN A 67 -5.13 -18.70 1.38
CA ASN A 67 -6.13 -18.87 0.33
C ASN A 67 -6.26 -20.35 -0.02
N ASP A 68 -7.46 -20.76 -0.31
CA ASP A 68 -7.74 -22.11 -0.80
C ASP A 68 -8.69 -22.00 -2.01
N PRO A 69 -8.22 -22.14 -3.25
CA PRO A 69 -6.82 -22.41 -3.61
C PRO A 69 -5.88 -21.21 -3.40
N ASP A 70 -4.58 -21.47 -3.48
CA ASP A 70 -3.57 -20.42 -3.38
C ASP A 70 -3.78 -19.36 -4.45
N PHE A 71 -3.64 -18.09 -4.08
CA PHE A 71 -3.78 -16.96 -5.00
C PHE A 71 -2.68 -16.92 -6.07
N GLY A 72 -1.50 -17.50 -5.79
CA GLY A 72 -0.40 -17.63 -6.74
C GLY A 72 0.59 -16.49 -6.75
N ARG A 73 0.33 -15.40 -6.03
CA ARG A 73 1.25 -14.26 -5.86
C ARG A 73 1.24 -13.81 -4.41
N ASP A 74 2.40 -13.40 -3.90
CA ASP A 74 2.47 -12.81 -2.57
C ASP A 74 2.17 -11.30 -2.62
N GLU A 75 2.10 -10.67 -1.45
CA GLU A 75 1.79 -9.25 -1.32
C GLU A 75 2.83 -8.35 -2.01
N LEU A 76 4.10 -8.74 -1.97
CA LEU A 76 5.16 -7.97 -2.61
C LEU A 76 4.99 -7.96 -4.13
N ALA A 77 4.74 -9.13 -4.72
CA ALA A 77 4.52 -9.26 -6.16
C ALA A 77 3.28 -8.49 -6.60
N ILE A 78 2.20 -8.55 -5.82
CA ILE A 78 0.95 -7.82 -6.11
C ILE A 78 1.20 -6.31 -6.14
N VAL A 79 1.84 -5.77 -5.11
CA VAL A 79 2.07 -4.34 -5.00
C VAL A 79 3.02 -3.87 -6.10
N GLN A 80 4.08 -4.62 -6.36
CA GLN A 80 5.03 -4.28 -7.43
C GLN A 80 4.36 -4.25 -8.80
N GLU A 81 3.52 -5.22 -9.09
CA GLU A 81 2.80 -5.27 -10.38
C GLU A 81 1.90 -4.04 -10.57
N TRP A 82 1.14 -3.66 -9.55
CA TRP A 82 0.26 -2.50 -9.66
C TRP A 82 1.03 -1.18 -9.78
N CYS A 83 2.17 -1.07 -9.12
CA CYS A 83 3.05 0.09 -9.30
C CYS A 83 3.56 0.17 -10.76
N GLU A 84 4.01 -0.95 -11.31
CA GLU A 84 4.48 -0.99 -12.70
C GLU A 84 3.38 -0.59 -13.68
N ARG A 85 2.18 -1.14 -13.52
CA ARG A 85 1.03 -0.82 -14.37
C ARG A 85 0.60 0.64 -14.29
N SER A 86 0.84 1.29 -13.16
CA SER A 86 0.37 2.65 -12.88
C SER A 86 1.43 3.71 -13.10
N GLY A 87 2.65 3.31 -13.46
CA GLY A 87 3.76 4.24 -13.60
C GLY A 87 4.28 4.79 -12.28
N ILE A 88 4.00 4.12 -11.16
CA ILE A 88 4.49 4.49 -9.83
C ILE A 88 5.83 3.79 -9.60
N LEU A 89 6.84 4.55 -9.14
CA LEU A 89 8.11 3.96 -8.76
C LEU A 89 7.93 3.11 -7.50
N PHE A 90 8.26 1.83 -7.58
CA PHE A 90 8.22 0.94 -6.42
C PHE A 90 9.58 0.94 -5.74
N GLY A 91 9.61 1.37 -4.47
CA GLY A 91 10.84 1.51 -3.69
C GLY A 91 11.18 0.29 -2.81
N GLY A 92 10.47 -0.83 -2.99
CA GLY A 92 10.74 -2.05 -2.25
C GLY A 92 10.05 -2.09 -0.88
N ARG A 93 10.61 -2.89 0.01
CA ARG A 93 10.09 -3.03 1.38
C ARG A 93 10.58 -1.90 2.26
N ALA A 94 9.71 -1.48 3.18
CA ALA A 94 10.04 -0.53 4.24
C ALA A 94 9.86 -1.21 5.60
N ASP A 95 10.54 -0.68 6.62
CA ASP A 95 10.49 -1.25 7.98
C ASP A 95 9.36 -0.59 8.78
N ILE A 96 8.13 -0.87 8.34
CA ILE A 96 6.91 -0.43 9.03
C ILE A 96 5.94 -1.61 9.14
N GLY A 97 4.97 -1.51 10.01
CA GLY A 97 3.92 -2.52 10.21
C GLY A 97 3.27 -2.36 11.58
N HIS A 98 2.50 -3.38 12.00
CA HIS A 98 1.75 -3.37 13.25
C HIS A 98 2.45 -4.12 14.38
N ASP A 99 3.74 -4.34 14.33
CA ASP A 99 4.47 -4.98 15.43
C ASP A 99 5.04 -3.93 16.39
N VAL A 100 5.46 -4.40 17.57
CA VAL A 100 5.92 -3.51 18.65
C VAL A 100 7.26 -2.83 18.36
N PHE A 101 7.95 -3.25 17.32
CA PHE A 101 9.26 -2.72 16.94
C PHE A 101 9.17 -1.78 15.74
N ASN A 102 7.96 -1.37 15.34
CA ASN A 102 7.79 -0.43 14.25
C ASN A 102 8.51 0.87 14.55
N ARG A 103 9.13 1.41 13.52
CA ARG A 103 9.67 2.76 13.58
C ARG A 103 8.54 3.76 13.50
N VAL A 104 8.73 4.91 14.14
CA VAL A 104 7.82 6.03 13.98
C VAL A 104 8.07 6.64 12.59
N VAL A 105 7.02 6.67 11.78
CA VAL A 105 7.07 7.27 10.44
C VAL A 105 6.20 8.51 10.45
N PRO A 106 6.76 9.72 10.25
CA PRO A 106 5.96 10.94 10.27
C PRO A 106 5.02 11.01 9.07
N PHE A 107 3.85 11.60 9.29
CA PHE A 107 2.85 11.85 8.23
C PHE A 107 3.13 13.17 7.50
N THR A 108 4.40 13.45 7.22
CA THR A 108 4.85 14.61 6.49
C THR A 108 5.55 14.18 5.20
N ARG A 109 5.66 15.11 4.29
CA ARG A 109 6.34 14.88 3.02
C ARG A 109 7.85 14.79 3.19
#